data_ca43c0edfd375ba36a3dbae6b5ac192b
#
_entry.id   ca43c0edfd375ba36a3dbae6b5ac192b
#
_cell.length_a   1.000
_cell.length_b   1.000
_cell.length_c   1.000
_cell.angle_alpha   90.00
_cell.angle_beta   90.00
_cell.angle_gamma   90.00
#
_symmetry.space_group_name_H-M   'P 1'
#
loop_
_entity.id
_entity.type
_entity.pdbx_description
1 polymer ?
#
loop_
_entity_poly.entity_id
_entity_poly.type
_entity_poly.pdbx_seq_one_letter_code
_entity_poly.pdbx_strand_id
1 'polypeptide(L)'
;MKYMLLEQYEDALNNIQLKKDESLASLFGDDYTINYMFDLEAKGSLLNLDAFKAPFSYEMNITEKNEMKLRKVDVCETFNYLIGLTVKHQGIIRSYDSLPAAKPMYEGAVDLVKGTQFAFRQIEGTLPDGRKALVIWRTISDDLMASNAALDAYFEKYRINPLDREYDIIYVNGDNNLENLRTSDESWKVVLTEQEFNKRMFEEM
;
A
#
# COMPACT_ATOMS: atom_id res chain seq x y z
N MET A 1 2.94 9.43 23.05
CA MET A 1 3.49 8.06 23.16
C MET A 1 2.69 7.17 22.22
N LYS A 2 3.33 6.51 21.25
CA LYS A 2 2.65 5.55 20.36
C LYS A 2 2.78 4.17 20.98
N TYR A 3 1.69 3.43 21.05
CA TYR A 3 1.66 2.05 21.49
C TYR A 3 1.45 1.18 20.26
N MET A 4 2.37 0.26 20.00
CA MET A 4 2.29 -0.66 18.86
C MET A 4 2.14 -2.07 19.41
N LEU A 5 1.16 -2.80 18.90
CA LEU A 5 0.98 -4.21 19.13
C LEU A 5 1.50 -4.95 17.89
N LEU A 6 2.44 -5.86 18.09
CA LEU A 6 2.93 -6.71 17.01
C LEU A 6 2.08 -7.98 16.95
N GLU A 7 1.81 -8.45 15.75
CA GLU A 7 1.18 -9.73 15.50
C GLU A 7 2.06 -10.86 16.05
N GLN A 8 1.45 -11.83 16.71
CA GLN A 8 2.16 -13.02 17.17
C GLN A 8 2.29 -14.02 16.01
N TYR A 9 3.32 -14.86 16.06
CA TYR A 9 3.55 -15.89 15.05
C TYR A 9 2.34 -16.80 14.81
N GLU A 10 1.64 -17.16 15.89
CA GLU A 10 0.41 -17.96 15.82
C GLU A 10 -0.73 -17.23 15.11
N ASP A 11 -0.84 -15.92 15.29
CA ASP A 11 -1.83 -15.10 14.59
C ASP A 11 -1.51 -15.01 13.11
N ALA A 12 -0.23 -14.85 12.74
CA ALA A 12 0.22 -14.86 11.37
C ALA A 12 -0.16 -16.17 10.66
N LEU A 13 0.09 -17.32 11.29
CA LEU A 13 -0.30 -18.63 10.79
C LEU A 13 -1.82 -18.78 10.63
N ASN A 14 -2.60 -18.29 11.59
CA ASN A 14 -4.07 -18.36 11.54
C ASN A 14 -4.68 -17.47 10.48
N ASN A 15 -4.00 -16.41 10.05
CA ASN A 15 -4.44 -15.51 9.01
C ASN A 15 -4.04 -15.97 7.60
N ILE A 16 -3.18 -16.99 7.46
CA ILE A 16 -2.81 -17.57 6.16
C ILE A 16 -4.03 -18.29 5.55
N GLN A 17 -4.47 -17.83 4.39
CA GLN A 17 -5.49 -18.48 3.60
C GLN A 17 -4.83 -19.25 2.45
N LEU A 18 -4.78 -20.56 2.55
CA LEU A 18 -4.29 -21.42 1.48
C LEU A 18 -5.34 -21.43 0.34
N LYS A 19 -5.00 -20.84 -0.79
CA LYS A 19 -5.79 -20.99 -2.03
C LYS A 19 -5.48 -22.35 -2.63
N LYS A 20 -6.44 -23.26 -2.63
CA LYS A 20 -6.31 -24.57 -3.24
C LYS A 20 -6.37 -24.44 -4.76
N ASP A 21 -5.23 -24.59 -5.43
CA ASP A 21 -5.21 -24.71 -6.89
C ASP A 21 -5.42 -26.18 -7.27
N GLU A 22 -6.66 -26.50 -7.70
CA GLU A 22 -7.07 -27.87 -8.03
C GLU A 22 -6.27 -28.46 -9.23
N SER A 23 -5.67 -27.62 -10.06
CA SER A 23 -4.89 -28.05 -11.22
C SER A 23 -3.51 -28.61 -10.83
N LEU A 24 -2.93 -28.14 -9.75
CA LEU A 24 -1.61 -28.61 -9.25
C LEU A 24 -1.73 -29.81 -8.31
N ALA A 25 -2.81 -29.92 -7.56
CA ALA A 25 -3.07 -31.05 -6.66
C ALA A 25 -3.15 -32.41 -7.38
N SER A 26 -3.49 -32.42 -8.68
CA SER A 26 -3.57 -33.64 -9.50
C SER A 26 -2.20 -34.13 -10.05
N LEU A 27 -1.19 -33.29 -10.03
CA LEU A 27 0.15 -33.57 -10.61
C LEU A 27 1.17 -34.03 -9.57
N PHE A 28 1.00 -33.66 -8.33
CA PHE A 28 1.94 -33.97 -7.24
C PHE A 28 1.18 -34.55 -6.06
N GLY A 29 1.68 -35.65 -5.47
CA GLY A 29 1.06 -36.28 -4.29
C GLY A 29 0.93 -35.30 -3.11
N ASP A 30 -0.10 -35.49 -2.29
CA ASP A 30 -0.56 -34.55 -1.25
C ASP A 30 0.55 -34.01 -0.33
N ASP A 31 1.53 -34.80 0.08
CA ASP A 31 2.60 -34.38 1.00
C ASP A 31 3.64 -33.44 0.37
N TYR A 32 3.98 -33.63 -0.91
CA TYR A 32 4.96 -32.77 -1.59
C TYR A 32 4.36 -31.42 -1.97
N THR A 33 3.08 -31.42 -2.34
CA THR A 33 2.34 -30.22 -2.71
C THR A 33 2.15 -29.31 -1.50
N ILE A 34 1.85 -29.84 -0.33
CA ILE A 34 1.65 -29.06 0.89
C ILE A 34 2.93 -28.31 1.31
N ASN A 35 4.08 -28.96 1.32
CA ASN A 35 5.33 -28.33 1.72
C ASN A 35 5.86 -27.30 0.71
N TYR A 36 5.76 -27.59 -0.58
CA TYR A 36 6.23 -26.67 -1.64
C TYR A 36 5.33 -25.46 -1.80
N MET A 37 4.00 -25.66 -1.75
CA MET A 37 3.04 -24.56 -1.80
C MET A 37 3.07 -23.72 -0.52
N PHE A 38 3.37 -24.31 0.62
CA PHE A 38 3.49 -23.60 1.88
C PHE A 38 4.61 -22.55 1.84
N ASP A 39 5.76 -22.87 1.27
CA ASP A 39 6.88 -21.93 1.13
C ASP A 39 6.61 -20.81 0.11
N LEU A 40 5.93 -21.14 -1.00
CA LEU A 40 5.64 -20.17 -2.06
C LEU A 40 4.47 -19.25 -1.70
N GLU A 41 3.41 -19.81 -1.13
CA GLU A 41 2.22 -19.05 -0.75
C GLU A 41 2.38 -18.35 0.61
N ALA A 42 3.22 -18.86 1.51
CA ALA A 42 3.53 -18.17 2.75
C ALA A 42 4.20 -16.82 2.49
N LYS A 43 5.11 -16.73 1.51
CA LYS A 43 5.70 -15.44 1.09
C LYS A 43 4.67 -14.49 0.48
N GLY A 44 3.69 -15.02 -0.26
CA GLY A 44 2.62 -14.22 -0.86
C GLY A 44 1.51 -13.84 0.11
N SER A 45 1.23 -14.67 1.11
CA SER A 45 0.12 -14.44 2.07
C SER A 45 0.55 -13.68 3.32
N LEU A 46 1.84 -13.68 3.69
CA LEU A 46 2.38 -12.75 4.70
C LEU A 46 2.28 -11.29 4.22
N LEU A 47 2.17 -11.07 2.92
CA LEU A 47 1.89 -9.78 2.33
C LEU A 47 0.50 -9.83 1.68
N ASN A 48 -0.54 -9.58 2.46
CA ASN A 48 -1.87 -9.45 1.88
C ASN A 48 -1.94 -8.18 1.02
N LEU A 49 -1.75 -8.35 -0.31
CA LEU A 49 -1.81 -7.24 -1.26
C LEU A 49 -3.17 -6.53 -1.27
N ASP A 50 -4.24 -7.21 -0.85
CA ASP A 50 -5.57 -6.60 -0.72
C ASP A 50 -5.60 -5.53 0.39
N ALA A 51 -4.71 -5.64 1.39
CA ALA A 51 -4.53 -4.59 2.40
C ALA A 51 -4.12 -3.26 1.79
N PHE A 52 -3.35 -3.28 0.70
CA PHE A 52 -2.91 -2.07 -0.01
C PHE A 52 -3.98 -1.48 -0.91
N LYS A 53 -4.99 -2.26 -1.33
CA LYS A 53 -6.15 -1.74 -2.07
C LYS A 53 -7.10 -0.96 -1.17
N ALA A 54 -7.23 -1.38 0.10
CA ALA A 54 -8.12 -0.77 1.09
C ALA A 54 -7.40 -0.45 2.41
N PRO A 55 -6.35 0.38 2.40
CA PRO A 55 -5.44 0.57 3.53
C PRO A 55 -6.12 1.17 4.77
N PHE A 56 -7.28 1.78 4.60
CA PHE A 56 -8.01 2.44 5.68
C PHE A 56 -9.03 1.55 6.38
N SER A 57 -9.32 0.36 5.84
CA SER A 57 -10.33 -0.57 6.36
C SER A 57 -9.79 -1.99 6.56
N TYR A 58 -8.47 -2.18 6.47
CA TYR A 58 -7.89 -3.50 6.65
C TYR A 58 -8.03 -4.00 8.08
N GLU A 59 -8.46 -5.26 8.21
CA GLU A 59 -8.67 -5.93 9.47
C GLU A 59 -8.04 -7.33 9.42
N MET A 60 -7.55 -7.79 10.57
CA MET A 60 -7.02 -9.14 10.71
C MET A 60 -7.46 -9.76 12.05
N ASN A 61 -7.43 -11.08 12.12
CA ASN A 61 -7.71 -11.81 13.35
C ASN A 61 -6.48 -11.80 14.25
N ILE A 62 -6.65 -11.34 15.48
CA ILE A 62 -5.61 -11.32 16.51
C ILE A 62 -6.12 -12.06 17.74
N THR A 63 -5.28 -12.93 18.31
CA THR A 63 -5.60 -13.66 19.52
C THR A 63 -5.34 -12.79 20.75
N GLU A 64 -6.40 -12.45 21.45
CA GLU A 64 -6.34 -11.75 22.74
C GLU A 64 -6.98 -12.62 23.83
N LYS A 65 -6.24 -12.95 24.89
CA LYS A 65 -6.73 -13.75 26.03
C LYS A 65 -7.38 -15.07 25.62
N ASN A 66 -6.76 -15.79 24.69
CA ASN A 66 -7.25 -17.05 24.09
C ASN A 66 -8.56 -16.94 23.30
N GLU A 67 -8.94 -15.73 22.88
CA GLU A 67 -10.07 -15.50 22.01
C GLU A 67 -9.59 -14.81 20.73
N MET A 68 -10.02 -15.29 19.56
CA MET A 68 -9.73 -14.68 18.28
C MET A 68 -10.65 -13.49 18.06
N LYS A 69 -10.09 -12.30 17.82
CA LYS A 69 -10.85 -11.05 17.62
C LYS A 69 -10.38 -10.35 16.37
N LEU A 70 -11.35 -9.90 15.57
CA LEU A 70 -11.08 -9.07 14.41
C LEU A 70 -10.62 -7.68 14.88
N ARG A 71 -9.42 -7.27 14.45
CA ARG A 71 -8.82 -5.99 14.81
C ARG A 71 -8.45 -5.21 13.55
N LYS A 72 -8.74 -3.91 13.59
CA LYS A 72 -8.33 -2.99 12.54
C LYS A 72 -6.82 -2.77 12.61
N VAL A 73 -6.15 -2.90 11.46
CA VAL A 73 -4.71 -2.67 11.30
C VAL A 73 -4.49 -1.32 10.64
N ASP A 74 -3.62 -0.49 11.20
CA ASP A 74 -3.17 0.75 10.56
C ASP A 74 -1.98 0.47 9.64
N VAL A 75 -2.30 0.09 8.39
CA VAL A 75 -1.30 -0.20 7.35
C VAL A 75 -0.39 1.00 7.09
N CYS A 76 -0.95 2.21 7.14
CA CYS A 76 -0.18 3.44 6.92
C CYS A 76 0.90 3.62 8.01
N GLU A 77 0.54 3.39 9.27
CA GLU A 77 1.49 3.51 10.37
C GLU A 77 2.50 2.37 10.38
N THR A 78 2.08 1.16 10.02
CA THR A 78 2.99 0.01 9.86
C THR A 78 4.06 0.31 8.81
N PHE A 79 3.68 0.86 7.68
CA PHE A 79 4.62 1.26 6.63
C PHE A 79 5.57 2.36 7.09
N ASN A 80 5.06 3.40 7.75
CA ASN A 80 5.90 4.47 8.30
C ASN A 80 6.98 3.92 9.24
N TYR A 81 6.61 2.93 10.07
CA TYR A 81 7.55 2.26 10.97
C TYR A 81 8.62 1.46 10.20
N LEU A 82 8.21 0.68 9.19
CA LEU A 82 9.12 -0.17 8.40
C LEU A 82 10.18 0.65 7.65
N ILE A 83 9.79 1.78 7.07
CA ILE A 83 10.74 2.65 6.37
C ILE A 83 11.51 3.59 7.31
N GLY A 84 11.23 3.55 8.62
CA GLY A 84 11.84 4.43 9.63
C GLY A 84 11.46 5.89 9.47
N LEU A 85 10.25 6.20 8.95
CA LEU A 85 9.81 7.56 8.67
C LEU A 85 9.63 8.37 9.96
N THR A 86 10.40 9.42 10.12
CA THR A 86 10.13 10.46 11.11
C THR A 86 9.04 11.37 10.57
N VAL A 87 7.79 11.11 10.98
CA VAL A 87 6.60 11.81 10.51
C VAL A 87 6.62 13.27 10.97
N LYS A 88 6.55 14.21 10.04
CA LYS A 88 6.43 15.65 10.28
C LYS A 88 4.99 16.12 10.19
N HIS A 89 4.27 15.65 9.17
CA HIS A 89 2.87 15.96 8.97
C HIS A 89 2.10 14.70 8.59
N GLN A 90 0.95 14.51 9.19
CA GLN A 90 0.04 13.42 8.88
C GLN A 90 -1.35 13.98 8.60
N GLY A 91 -1.75 13.91 7.33
CA GLY A 91 -3.06 14.34 6.89
C GLY A 91 -4.18 13.45 7.41
N ILE A 92 -5.37 14.00 7.48
CA ILE A 92 -6.61 13.24 7.69
C ILE A 92 -6.97 12.48 6.42
N ILE A 93 -7.74 11.42 6.55
CA ILE A 93 -8.33 10.73 5.40
C ILE A 93 -9.37 11.66 4.78
N ARG A 94 -9.24 11.94 3.48
CA ARG A 94 -10.16 12.76 2.71
C ARG A 94 -10.75 11.93 1.59
N SER A 95 -12.07 11.98 1.45
CA SER A 95 -12.77 11.21 0.42
C SER A 95 -13.33 12.13 -0.66
N TYR A 96 -13.28 11.62 -1.89
CA TYR A 96 -13.65 12.33 -3.11
C TYR A 96 -14.47 11.45 -4.04
N ASP A 97 -15.31 12.07 -4.82
CA ASP A 97 -15.90 11.52 -6.03
C ASP A 97 -15.19 12.11 -7.23
N SER A 98 -15.08 11.35 -8.31
CA SER A 98 -14.52 11.81 -9.58
C SER A 98 -15.62 12.26 -10.53
N LEU A 99 -15.48 13.44 -11.11
CA LEU A 99 -16.33 13.94 -12.17
C LEU A 99 -15.47 14.20 -13.42
N PRO A 100 -16.02 14.10 -14.63
CA PRO A 100 -15.29 14.51 -15.83
C PRO A 100 -14.75 15.93 -15.67
N ALA A 101 -13.47 16.14 -15.99
CA ALA A 101 -12.84 17.44 -15.83
C ALA A 101 -13.52 18.50 -16.69
N ALA A 102 -13.77 19.68 -16.13
CA ALA A 102 -14.35 20.80 -16.86
C ALA A 102 -13.43 21.31 -17.99
N LYS A 103 -12.12 21.18 -17.82
CA LYS A 103 -11.08 21.48 -18.79
C LYS A 103 -10.07 20.32 -18.83
N PRO A 104 -10.36 19.24 -19.55
CA PRO A 104 -9.50 18.07 -19.54
C PRO A 104 -8.16 18.36 -20.22
N MET A 105 -7.06 18.00 -19.60
CA MET A 105 -5.72 18.04 -20.20
C MET A 105 -5.47 16.83 -21.11
N TYR A 106 -6.17 15.73 -20.86
CA TYR A 106 -6.15 14.49 -21.64
C TYR A 106 -7.52 13.81 -21.58
N GLU A 107 -7.76 12.87 -22.48
CA GLU A 107 -9.00 12.08 -22.51
C GLU A 107 -9.11 11.21 -21.24
N GLY A 108 -10.22 11.33 -20.51
CA GLY A 108 -10.44 10.65 -19.24
C GLY A 108 -9.97 11.41 -17.98
N ALA A 109 -9.46 12.66 -18.14
CA ALA A 109 -9.14 13.51 -17.00
C ALA A 109 -10.38 13.79 -16.14
N VAL A 110 -10.20 13.82 -14.82
CA VAL A 110 -11.28 14.02 -13.84
C VAL A 110 -10.96 15.16 -12.87
N ASP A 111 -12.02 15.78 -12.34
CA ASP A 111 -11.94 16.71 -11.22
C ASP A 111 -12.38 16.00 -9.93
N LEU A 112 -11.68 16.22 -8.83
CA LEU A 112 -12.05 15.68 -7.52
C LEU A 112 -12.95 16.66 -6.75
N VAL A 113 -14.16 16.19 -6.46
CA VAL A 113 -15.12 16.87 -5.59
C VAL A 113 -15.25 16.11 -4.27
N LYS A 114 -15.75 16.76 -3.23
CA LYS A 114 -16.00 16.08 -1.95
C LYS A 114 -17.01 14.96 -2.14
N GLY A 115 -16.65 13.74 -1.72
CA GLY A 115 -17.46 12.53 -1.93
C GLY A 115 -17.01 11.36 -1.10
N THR A 116 -17.25 10.14 -1.58
CA THR A 116 -17.01 8.90 -0.84
C THR A 116 -16.29 7.81 -1.67
N GLN A 117 -16.15 8.01 -2.97
CA GLN A 117 -15.66 6.97 -3.89
C GLN A 117 -14.18 6.66 -3.70
N PHE A 118 -13.33 7.68 -3.62
CA PHE A 118 -11.89 7.54 -3.46
C PHE A 118 -11.44 8.22 -2.17
N ALA A 119 -10.76 7.48 -1.31
CA ALA A 119 -10.18 8.04 -0.10
C ALA A 119 -8.66 8.19 -0.26
N PHE A 120 -8.12 9.31 0.21
CA PHE A 120 -6.70 9.63 0.17
C PHE A 120 -6.19 10.06 1.53
N ARG A 121 -4.95 9.73 1.83
CA ARG A 121 -4.21 10.23 2.99
C ARG A 121 -2.78 10.55 2.59
N GLN A 122 -2.31 11.73 2.96
CA GLN A 122 -0.96 12.21 2.74
C GLN A 122 -0.19 12.21 4.05
N ILE A 123 1.05 11.69 4.02
CA ILE A 123 1.96 11.67 5.16
C ILE A 123 3.31 12.18 4.69
N GLU A 124 3.85 13.16 5.39
CA GLU A 124 5.14 13.76 5.09
C GLU A 124 6.13 13.51 6.22
N GLY A 125 7.36 13.25 5.87
CA GLY A 125 8.38 13.00 6.88
C GLY A 125 9.79 13.00 6.32
N THR A 126 10.72 12.57 7.16
CA THR A 126 12.13 12.40 6.80
C THR A 126 12.54 10.97 7.07
N LEU A 127 13.20 10.36 6.11
CA LEU A 127 13.79 9.02 6.22
C LEU A 127 15.07 9.07 7.09
N PRO A 128 15.58 7.92 7.59
CA PRO A 128 16.79 7.87 8.39
C PRO A 128 18.03 8.42 7.68
N ASP A 129 18.08 8.34 6.35
CA ASP A 129 19.15 8.90 5.51
C ASP A 129 19.04 10.41 5.26
N GLY A 130 18.02 11.06 5.83
CA GLY A 130 17.78 12.50 5.71
C GLY A 130 16.92 12.92 4.53
N ARG A 131 16.55 12.00 3.61
CA ARG A 131 15.68 12.31 2.47
C ARG A 131 14.28 12.71 2.92
N LYS A 132 13.70 13.71 2.25
CA LYS A 132 12.31 14.09 2.45
C LYS A 132 11.41 13.12 1.70
N ALA A 133 10.50 12.48 2.42
CA ALA A 133 9.58 11.52 1.88
C ALA A 133 8.12 12.01 1.96
N LEU A 134 7.39 11.75 0.89
CA LEU A 134 5.94 11.88 0.81
C LEU A 134 5.35 10.48 0.64
N VAL A 135 4.35 10.14 1.45
CA VAL A 135 3.61 8.87 1.32
C VAL A 135 2.15 9.20 1.03
N ILE A 136 1.67 8.76 -0.10
CA ILE A 136 0.29 8.90 -0.53
C ILE A 136 -0.40 7.55 -0.44
N TRP A 137 -1.39 7.45 0.41
CA TRP A 137 -2.28 6.31 0.52
C TRP A 137 -3.60 6.61 -0.13
N ARG A 138 -4.10 5.66 -0.90
CA ARG A 138 -5.43 5.76 -1.56
C ARG A 138 -6.19 4.44 -1.48
N THR A 139 -7.52 4.50 -1.55
CA THR A 139 -8.33 3.34 -1.89
C THR A 139 -8.25 3.09 -3.39
N ILE A 140 -8.14 1.83 -3.78
CA ILE A 140 -8.04 1.41 -5.18
C ILE A 140 -9.31 0.64 -5.49
N SER A 141 -10.06 1.07 -6.51
CA SER A 141 -11.23 0.37 -7.01
C SER A 141 -10.82 -0.71 -8.02
N ASP A 142 -11.75 -1.58 -8.38
CA ASP A 142 -11.54 -2.58 -9.44
C ASP A 142 -11.29 -1.93 -10.80
N ASP A 143 -11.77 -0.69 -11.00
CA ASP A 143 -11.42 0.13 -12.16
C ASP A 143 -10.12 0.89 -11.89
N LEU A 144 -9.01 0.32 -12.36
CA LEU A 144 -7.68 0.91 -12.23
C LEU A 144 -7.53 2.22 -13.02
N MET A 145 -8.23 2.36 -14.15
CA MET A 145 -8.18 3.59 -14.93
C MET A 145 -8.82 4.74 -14.17
N ALA A 146 -10.00 4.53 -13.59
CA ALA A 146 -10.65 5.51 -12.73
C ALA A 146 -9.83 5.84 -11.49
N SER A 147 -9.21 4.82 -10.86
CA SER A 147 -8.34 4.99 -9.69
C SER A 147 -7.08 5.81 -10.02
N ASN A 148 -6.50 5.63 -11.21
CA ASN A 148 -5.33 6.39 -11.65
C ASN A 148 -5.69 7.81 -12.06
N ALA A 149 -6.81 8.02 -12.79
CA ALA A 149 -7.32 9.36 -13.08
C ALA A 149 -7.60 10.17 -11.80
N ALA A 150 -8.16 9.52 -10.76
CA ALA A 150 -8.35 10.15 -9.46
C ALA A 150 -7.02 10.48 -8.76
N LEU A 151 -5.98 9.66 -8.92
CA LEU A 151 -4.65 9.95 -8.39
C LEU A 151 -4.01 11.15 -9.07
N ASP A 152 -4.05 11.22 -10.40
CA ASP A 152 -3.53 12.35 -11.19
C ASP A 152 -4.22 13.65 -10.76
N ALA A 153 -5.56 13.63 -10.66
CA ALA A 153 -6.35 14.76 -10.19
C ALA A 153 -6.03 15.16 -8.73
N TYR A 154 -5.66 14.18 -7.89
CA TYR A 154 -5.20 14.45 -6.52
C TYR A 154 -3.87 15.18 -6.52
N PHE A 155 -2.90 14.73 -7.33
CA PHE A 155 -1.59 15.37 -7.47
C PHE A 155 -1.74 16.81 -7.98
N GLU A 156 -2.57 17.02 -9.00
CA GLU A 156 -2.87 18.37 -9.51
C GLU A 156 -3.52 19.27 -8.46
N LYS A 157 -4.56 18.76 -7.78
CA LYS A 157 -5.30 19.50 -6.74
C LYS A 157 -4.39 19.97 -5.59
N TYR A 158 -3.45 19.14 -5.18
CA TYR A 158 -2.51 19.44 -4.10
C TYR A 158 -1.18 19.98 -4.58
N ARG A 159 -1.04 20.21 -5.91
CA ARG A 159 0.18 20.72 -6.55
C ARG A 159 1.42 19.89 -6.25
N ILE A 160 1.24 18.58 -6.15
CA ILE A 160 2.34 17.64 -5.96
C ILE A 160 2.94 17.35 -7.33
N ASN A 161 4.20 17.70 -7.55
CA ASN A 161 4.88 17.44 -8.80
C ASN A 161 6.02 16.45 -8.60
N PRO A 162 5.94 15.21 -9.15
CA PRO A 162 7.01 14.25 -9.03
C PRO A 162 8.34 14.70 -9.65
N LEU A 163 8.29 15.67 -10.57
CA LEU A 163 9.48 16.17 -11.28
C LEU A 163 10.23 17.29 -10.55
N ASP A 164 9.63 17.91 -9.53
CA ASP A 164 10.26 18.97 -8.76
C ASP A 164 11.23 18.43 -7.68
N ARG A 165 11.73 19.31 -6.82
CA ARG A 165 12.66 18.97 -5.73
C ARG A 165 12.05 19.11 -4.34
N GLU A 166 10.74 19.17 -4.23
CA GLU A 166 10.08 19.33 -2.94
C GLU A 166 10.28 18.08 -2.07
N TYR A 167 10.13 16.90 -2.68
CA TYR A 167 10.37 15.60 -2.07
C TYR A 167 11.48 14.86 -2.81
N ASP A 168 12.30 14.12 -2.07
CA ASP A 168 13.35 13.27 -2.62
C ASP A 168 12.80 11.91 -3.07
N ILE A 169 11.73 11.45 -2.40
CA ILE A 169 11.04 10.20 -2.70
C ILE A 169 9.54 10.32 -2.42
N ILE A 170 8.74 9.68 -3.26
CA ILE A 170 7.28 9.65 -3.15
C ILE A 170 6.83 8.19 -3.17
N TYR A 171 6.21 7.74 -2.09
CA TYR A 171 5.60 6.41 -2.02
C TYR A 171 4.12 6.49 -2.34
N VAL A 172 3.64 5.62 -3.22
CA VAL A 172 2.23 5.55 -3.63
C VAL A 172 1.81 4.09 -3.67
N ASN A 173 0.66 3.75 -3.10
CA ASN A 173 0.12 2.40 -3.17
C ASN A 173 -0.63 2.16 -4.49
N GLY A 174 -0.46 0.95 -5.03
CA GLY A 174 -1.06 0.50 -6.29
C GLY A 174 -0.41 1.04 -7.55
N ASP A 175 -0.54 0.27 -8.62
CA ASP A 175 -0.02 0.67 -9.93
C ASP A 175 -0.54 2.03 -10.35
N ASN A 176 0.36 2.85 -10.88
CA ASN A 176 0.06 4.21 -11.27
C ASN A 176 0.83 4.62 -12.53
N ASN A 177 0.35 5.68 -13.17
CA ASN A 177 0.92 6.27 -14.39
C ASN A 177 1.62 7.60 -14.12
N LEU A 178 1.98 7.88 -12.87
CA LEU A 178 2.64 9.13 -12.52
C LEU A 178 3.98 9.25 -13.24
N GLU A 179 4.29 10.47 -13.66
CA GLU A 179 5.62 10.79 -14.17
C GLU A 179 6.67 10.48 -13.10
N ASN A 180 7.78 9.89 -13.51
CA ASN A 180 8.80 9.43 -12.59
C ASN A 180 10.19 9.88 -13.01
N LEU A 181 10.97 10.37 -12.05
CA LEU A 181 12.37 10.71 -12.25
C LEU A 181 13.26 9.57 -11.75
N ARG A 182 14.27 9.24 -12.55
CA ARG A 182 15.33 8.36 -12.13
C ARG A 182 16.29 9.13 -11.22
N THR A 183 16.41 8.73 -9.96
CA THR A 183 17.24 9.40 -8.96
C THR A 183 18.66 8.83 -8.90
N SER A 184 18.83 7.56 -9.30
CA SER A 184 20.11 6.89 -9.50
C SER A 184 19.96 5.78 -10.53
N ASP A 185 21.05 5.03 -10.84
CA ASP A 185 20.99 3.91 -11.79
C ASP A 185 19.99 2.82 -11.37
N GLU A 186 19.69 2.71 -10.09
CA GLU A 186 18.83 1.66 -9.52
C GLU A 186 17.58 2.21 -8.81
N SER A 187 17.38 3.52 -8.74
CA SER A 187 16.30 4.10 -7.95
C SER A 187 15.48 5.14 -8.69
N TRP A 188 14.17 5.11 -8.44
CA TRP A 188 13.17 6.03 -8.94
C TRP A 188 12.63 6.90 -7.81
N LYS A 189 12.16 8.08 -8.15
CA LYS A 189 11.56 9.01 -7.19
C LYS A 189 10.19 8.57 -6.72
N VAL A 190 9.34 8.11 -7.63
CA VAL A 190 8.04 7.51 -7.28
C VAL A 190 8.24 6.01 -7.15
N VAL A 191 7.94 5.49 -5.98
CA VAL A 191 8.13 4.08 -5.61
C VAL A 191 6.79 3.49 -5.15
N LEU A 192 6.50 2.27 -5.59
CA LEU A 192 5.33 1.55 -5.10
C LEU A 192 5.52 1.16 -3.63
N THR A 193 4.53 1.50 -2.82
CA THR A 193 4.52 1.17 -1.39
C THR A 193 4.67 -0.33 -1.16
N GLU A 194 4.00 -1.15 -1.99
CA GLU A 194 4.03 -2.62 -1.93
C GLU A 194 5.44 -3.17 -2.18
N GLN A 195 6.17 -2.60 -3.12
CA GLN A 195 7.54 -3.00 -3.42
C GLN A 195 8.47 -2.69 -2.27
N GLU A 196 8.41 -1.47 -1.73
CA GLU A 196 9.25 -1.09 -0.59
C GLU A 196 8.87 -1.88 0.67
N PHE A 197 7.59 -2.14 0.88
CA PHE A 197 7.11 -2.97 1.99
C PHE A 197 7.68 -4.38 1.90
N ASN A 198 7.56 -5.02 0.72
CA ASN A 198 8.11 -6.35 0.46
C ASN A 198 9.62 -6.38 0.70
N LYS A 199 10.33 -5.40 0.13
CA LYS A 199 11.77 -5.25 0.31
C LYS A 199 12.15 -5.21 1.79
N ARG A 200 11.49 -4.38 2.60
CA ARG A 200 11.79 -4.23 4.03
C ARG A 200 11.41 -5.43 4.88
N MET A 201 10.43 -6.21 4.45
CA MET A 201 9.98 -7.40 5.18
C MET A 201 10.83 -8.64 4.91
N PHE A 202 11.37 -8.79 3.69
CA PHE A 202 11.94 -10.06 3.22
C PHE A 202 13.39 -9.99 2.72
N GLU A 203 13.95 -8.80 2.51
CA GLU A 203 15.37 -8.67 2.26
C GLU A 203 16.15 -8.80 3.58
N GLU A 204 17.07 -9.75 3.62
CA GLU A 204 18.05 -9.86 4.71
C GLU A 204 18.88 -8.57 4.78
N MET A 205 18.94 -7.99 5.98
CA MET A 205 19.81 -6.84 6.27
C MET A 205 21.28 -7.22 6.23
#